data_d46fc938f3607695b583484f7daf66fe
#
_entry.id   d46fc938f3607695b583484f7daf66fe
#
_cell.length_a   1.000
_cell.length_b   1.000
_cell.length_c   1.000
_cell.angle_alpha   90.00
_cell.angle_beta   90.00
_cell.angle_gamma   90.00
#
_symmetry.space_group_name_H-M   'P 1'
#
loop_
_entity.id
_entity.type
_entity.pdbx_description
1 polymer ?
#
loop_
_entity_poly.entity_id
_entity_poly.type
_entity_poly.pdbx_seq_one_letter_code
_entity_poly.pdbx_strand_id
1 'polypeptide(L)' 'MNFKIEDKGNITIVRCVSEKLDSLIAPELKTLFLHHSNNGCINFIIDLSQAKYCDSSGLSALLVGNRI' A
#
# COMPACT_ATOMS: atom_id res chain seq x y z
N MET A 1 11.30 0.54 7.24
CA MET A 1 10.23 0.24 6.31
C MET A 1 9.20 1.37 6.33
N ASN A 2 8.68 1.73 5.18
CA ASN A 2 7.76 2.86 5.07
C ASN A 2 6.29 2.48 5.26
N PHE A 3 6.02 1.19 5.47
CA PHE A 3 4.66 0.71 5.63
C PHE A 3 4.58 -0.26 6.80
N LYS A 4 3.47 -0.21 7.52
CA LYS A 4 3.13 -1.20 8.54
C LYS A 4 1.97 -2.03 8.05
N ILE A 5 2.04 -3.33 8.28
CA ILE A 5 1.03 -4.27 7.81
C ILE A 5 0.34 -4.88 9.01
N GLU A 6 -0.99 -4.87 9.00
CA GLU A 6 -1.80 -5.59 9.97
C GLU A 6 -2.70 -6.56 9.23
N ASP A 7 -2.59 -7.84 9.57
CA ASP A 7 -3.43 -8.89 9.00
C ASP A 7 -4.57 -9.18 9.97
N LYS A 8 -5.79 -8.92 9.55
CA LYS A 8 -7.00 -9.13 10.35
C LYS A 8 -7.83 -10.32 9.85
N GLY A 9 -7.16 -11.33 9.30
CA GLY A 9 -7.83 -12.48 8.73
C GLY A 9 -8.19 -12.24 7.27
N ASN A 10 -9.42 -11.81 6.99
CA ASN A 10 -9.86 -11.56 5.62
C ASN A 10 -9.60 -10.13 5.14
N ILE A 11 -9.00 -9.28 5.97
CA ILE A 11 -8.66 -7.90 5.62
C ILE A 11 -7.21 -7.65 6.00
N THR A 12 -6.46 -7.02 5.08
CA THR A 12 -5.09 -6.59 5.35
C THR A 12 -5.07 -5.06 5.36
N ILE A 13 -4.58 -4.48 6.45
CA ILE A 13 -4.43 -3.04 6.59
C ILE A 13 -2.97 -2.69 6.29
N VAL A 14 -2.78 -1.81 5.32
CA VAL A 14 -1.45 -1.30 4.94
C VAL A 14 -1.40 0.16 5.33
N ARG A 15 -0.58 0.48 6.32
CA ARG A 15 -0.45 1.85 6.83
C ARG A 15 0.83 2.48 6.31
N CYS A 16 0.71 3.58 5.58
CA CYS A 16 1.86 4.37 5.15
C CYS A 16 2.34 5.21 6.33
N VAL A 17 3.57 4.99 6.78
CA VAL A 17 4.15 5.75 7.89
C VAL A 17 5.11 6.82 7.41
N SER A 18 5.27 6.97 6.09
CA SER A 18 6.04 8.04 5.48
C SER A 18 5.16 9.25 5.22
N GLU A 19 5.71 10.45 5.34
CA GLU A 19 5.00 11.67 4.98
C GLU A 19 4.80 11.81 3.47
N LYS A 20 5.60 11.12 2.67
CA LYS A 20 5.56 11.19 1.22
C LYS A 20 5.33 9.82 0.62
N LEU A 21 4.36 9.72 -0.26
CA LEU A 21 4.15 8.53 -1.09
C LEU A 21 4.58 8.92 -2.51
N ASP A 22 5.85 8.73 -2.80
CA ASP A 22 6.48 9.18 -4.03
C ASP A 22 7.23 8.02 -4.73
N SER A 23 8.02 8.36 -5.75
CA SER A 23 8.74 7.37 -6.55
C SER A 23 9.77 6.57 -5.76
N LEU A 24 10.18 7.05 -4.58
CA LEU A 24 11.14 6.32 -3.75
C LEU A 24 10.48 5.16 -2.99
N ILE A 25 9.23 5.31 -2.61
CA ILE A 25 8.55 4.31 -1.79
C ILE A 25 7.38 3.63 -2.50
N ALA A 26 6.91 4.17 -3.62
CA ALA A 26 5.80 3.57 -4.37
C ALA A 26 6.09 2.11 -4.81
N PRO A 27 7.31 1.76 -5.26
CA PRO A 27 7.61 0.37 -5.60
C PRO A 27 7.44 -0.59 -4.43
N GLU A 28 7.74 -0.16 -3.22
CA GLU A 28 7.53 -0.97 -2.02
C GLU A 28 6.05 -1.29 -1.84
N LEU A 29 5.19 -0.29 -2.02
CA LEU A 29 3.74 -0.48 -1.92
C LEU A 29 3.22 -1.45 -2.99
N LYS A 30 3.68 -1.32 -4.23
CA LYS A 30 3.31 -2.24 -5.30
C LYS A 30 3.69 -3.68 -4.96
N THR A 31 4.90 -3.87 -4.44
CA THR A 31 5.38 -5.18 -4.03
C THR A 31 4.52 -5.77 -2.92
N LEU A 32 4.12 -4.96 -1.95
CA LEU A 32 3.26 -5.41 -0.87
C LEU A 32 1.90 -5.90 -1.39
N PHE A 33 1.29 -5.14 -2.30
CA PHE A 33 0.02 -5.56 -2.90
C PHE A 33 0.14 -6.89 -3.63
N LEU A 34 1.17 -7.04 -4.45
CA LEU A 34 1.37 -8.28 -5.21
C LEU A 34 1.64 -9.46 -4.28
N HIS A 35 2.46 -9.27 -3.26
CA HIS A 35 2.78 -10.32 -2.30
C HIS A 35 1.53 -10.83 -1.58
N HIS A 36 0.73 -9.91 -1.03
CA HIS A 36 -0.46 -10.30 -0.28
C HIS A 36 -1.56 -10.84 -1.19
N SER A 37 -1.68 -10.33 -2.40
CA SER A 37 -2.62 -10.87 -3.38
C SER A 37 -2.28 -12.32 -3.74
N ASN A 38 -1.00 -12.61 -3.93
CA ASN A 38 -0.55 -13.98 -4.23
C ASN A 38 -0.78 -14.94 -3.07
N ASN A 39 -0.89 -14.41 -1.85
CA ASN A 39 -1.20 -15.21 -0.67
C ASN A 39 -2.70 -15.31 -0.38
N GLY A 40 -3.54 -14.91 -1.33
CA GLY A 40 -4.98 -15.04 -1.22
C GLY A 40 -5.71 -13.88 -0.56
N CYS A 41 -4.99 -12.82 -0.18
CA CYS A 41 -5.63 -11.63 0.38
C CYS A 41 -6.31 -10.85 -0.75
N ILE A 42 -7.61 -10.59 -0.61
CA ILE A 42 -8.39 -9.88 -1.62
C ILE A 42 -8.96 -8.55 -1.11
N ASN A 43 -8.85 -8.29 0.19
CA ASN A 43 -9.36 -7.06 0.79
C ASN A 43 -8.23 -6.30 1.44
N PHE A 44 -8.03 -5.06 1.00
CA PHE A 44 -7.01 -4.17 1.53
C PHE A 44 -7.64 -2.89 2.04
N ILE A 45 -7.13 -2.39 3.16
CA ILE A 45 -7.41 -1.04 3.63
C ILE A 45 -6.09 -0.30 3.64
N ILE A 46 -6.04 0.83 2.94
CA ILE A 46 -4.83 1.65 2.88
C ILE A 46 -5.04 2.85 3.78
N ASP A 47 -4.21 2.96 4.82
CA ASP A 47 -4.24 4.09 5.74
C ASP A 47 -3.17 5.09 5.32
N LEU A 48 -3.60 6.24 4.82
CA LEU A 48 -2.74 7.32 4.36
C LEU A 48 -2.78 8.53 5.29
N SER A 49 -3.22 8.35 6.52
CA SER A 49 -3.39 9.47 7.45
C SER A 49 -2.10 10.21 7.75
N GLN A 50 -0.95 9.55 7.64
CA GLN A 50 0.35 10.17 7.85
C GLN A 50 1.00 10.68 6.56
N ALA A 51 0.45 10.34 5.40
CA ALA A 51 0.99 10.77 4.13
C ALA A 51 0.48 12.17 3.81
N LYS A 52 1.40 13.13 3.69
CA LYS A 52 1.07 14.53 3.39
C LYS A 52 1.26 14.88 1.92
N TYR A 53 1.92 14.01 1.17
CA TYR A 53 2.24 14.22 -0.23
C TYR A 53 2.14 12.90 -0.97
N CYS A 54 1.54 12.95 -2.16
CA CYS A 54 1.43 11.78 -3.03
C CYS A 54 1.59 12.27 -4.47
N ASP A 55 2.61 11.77 -5.17
CA ASP A 55 2.81 12.12 -6.57
C ASP A 55 2.18 11.08 -7.49
N SER A 56 2.41 11.21 -8.80
CA SER A 56 1.83 10.29 -9.78
C SER A 56 2.31 8.85 -9.60
N SER A 57 3.53 8.65 -9.09
CA SER A 57 4.03 7.30 -8.81
C SER A 57 3.27 6.67 -7.65
N GLY A 58 2.96 7.45 -6.62
CA GLY A 58 2.15 6.98 -5.50
C GLY A 58 0.74 6.63 -5.94
N LEU A 59 0.12 7.46 -6.77
CA LEU A 59 -1.20 7.18 -7.33
C LEU A 59 -1.19 5.91 -8.17
N SER A 60 -0.15 5.68 -8.96
CA SER A 60 -0.02 4.45 -9.76
C SER A 60 0.04 3.22 -8.87
N ALA A 61 0.78 3.30 -7.75
CA ALA A 61 0.86 2.20 -6.80
C ALA A 61 -0.51 1.88 -6.19
N LEU A 62 -1.29 2.90 -5.85
CA LEU A 62 -2.63 2.71 -5.32
C LEU A 62 -3.56 2.07 -6.36
N LEU A 63 -3.42 2.45 -7.62
CA LEU A 63 -4.20 1.86 -8.70
C LEU A 63 -3.86 0.39 -8.90
N VAL A 64 -2.61 -0.02 -8.72
CA VAL A 64 -2.23 -1.43 -8.75
C VAL A 64 -3.01 -2.21 -7.69
N GLY A 65 -3.07 -1.69 -6.47
CA GLY A 65 -3.84 -2.31 -5.40
C GLY A 65 -5.32 -2.43 -5.76
N ASN A 66 -5.88 -1.42 -6.41
CA ASN A 66 -7.29 -1.42 -6.80
C ASN A 66 -7.62 -2.46 -7.88
N ARG A 67 -6.64 -2.88 -8.68
CA ARG A 67 -6.83 -3.86 -9.75
C ARG A 67 -6.71 -5.30 -9.28
N ILE A 68 -6.12 -5.49 -8.13
CA ILE A 68 -5.94 -6.81 -7.55
C ILE A 68 -7.21 -7.23 -6.81
#